data_bb81197e0729daf101d09489c07d8991
#
_entry.id   bb81197e0729daf101d09489c07d8991
#
_cell.length_a   1.000
_cell.length_b   1.000
_cell.length_c   1.000
_cell.angle_alpha   90.00
_cell.angle_beta   90.00
_cell.angle_gamma   90.00
#
_symmetry.space_group_name_H-M   'P 1'
#
loop_
_entity.id
_entity.type
_entity.pdbx_description
1 polymer ?
#
loop_
_entity_poly.entity_id
_entity_poly.type
_entity_poly.pdbx_seq_one_letter_code
_entity_poly.pdbx_strand_id
1 'polypeptide(L)'
;MINEEILEELKDFFAYYDDDNIIDNLEYFLYLGEDIVKIINNLKINNATLDSYSKVMNICKIQDVFEFVNKYNKKFNINLDINKLINDGIIDFDSLEYEKIVSERRDEYVELNGQCCSDGNSIIVKNYGSLSDAVTLIHELSHYKDIPNKSNETRFWFTEALAITEELIAVDELNDIDLKLFCFYFRLLYTKQCLRNLNGILPIMIVFQKIGDVSKESYKCIFKCDYYDEDIKVFLNYINYYLDKNKKFGLNTPVFEQLVIELKYVIGYMIAISLYKKYKLDNNYMNEIQNLHKLINELDVNDFIDRMYISTGIKDICEILKEYISLFVGCENKKIK
;
A
#
# COMPACT_ATOMS: atom_id res chain seq x y z
N MET A 1 12.58 -28.41 -6.28
CA MET A 1 11.28 -29.14 -6.35
C MET A 1 10.47 -28.67 -5.17
N ILE A 2 9.20 -28.37 -5.40
CA ILE A 2 8.24 -28.10 -4.32
C ILE A 2 8.13 -29.37 -3.49
N ASN A 3 8.29 -29.24 -2.18
CA ASN A 3 8.15 -30.35 -1.25
C ASN A 3 6.72 -30.41 -0.70
N GLU A 4 6.41 -31.46 0.05
CA GLU A 4 5.08 -31.71 0.59
C GLU A 4 4.64 -30.61 1.59
N GLU A 5 5.59 -30.06 2.35
CA GLU A 5 5.38 -28.97 3.31
C GLU A 5 4.87 -27.70 2.60
N ILE A 6 5.46 -27.32 1.47
CA ILE A 6 5.03 -26.14 0.67
C ILE A 6 3.64 -26.35 0.07
N LEU A 7 3.33 -27.57 -0.35
CA LEU A 7 1.99 -27.90 -0.88
C LEU A 7 0.91 -27.81 0.20
N GLU A 8 1.21 -28.23 1.43
CA GLU A 8 0.29 -28.09 2.57
C GLU A 8 0.08 -26.59 2.91
N GLU A 9 1.14 -25.79 2.98
CA GLU A 9 1.03 -24.34 3.19
C GLU A 9 0.14 -23.66 2.11
N LEU A 10 0.24 -24.08 0.84
CA LEU A 10 -0.63 -23.58 -0.22
C LEU A 10 -2.09 -23.99 -0.01
N LYS A 11 -2.35 -25.24 0.38
CA LYS A 11 -3.71 -25.72 0.67
C LYS A 11 -4.33 -24.95 1.82
N ASP A 12 -3.57 -24.81 2.92
CA ASP A 12 -4.02 -24.09 4.11
C ASP A 12 -4.31 -22.61 3.78
N PHE A 13 -3.47 -21.99 2.96
CA PHE A 13 -3.68 -20.63 2.49
C PHE A 13 -4.99 -20.49 1.70
N PHE A 14 -5.21 -21.32 0.68
CA PHE A 14 -6.43 -21.23 -0.11
C PHE A 14 -7.69 -21.62 0.69
N ALA A 15 -7.58 -22.53 1.64
CA ALA A 15 -8.69 -22.86 2.54
C ALA A 15 -9.04 -21.72 3.51
N TYR A 16 -8.02 -20.97 3.98
CA TYR A 16 -8.22 -19.82 4.88
C TYR A 16 -8.85 -18.60 4.17
N TYR A 17 -8.52 -18.40 2.89
CA TYR A 17 -8.99 -17.27 2.08
C TYR A 17 -10.04 -17.66 1.04
N ASP A 18 -10.77 -18.77 1.23
CA ASP A 18 -11.75 -19.28 0.26
C ASP A 18 -12.86 -18.27 -0.09
N ASP A 19 -13.24 -17.45 0.88
CA ASP A 19 -14.24 -16.38 0.70
C ASP A 19 -13.65 -15.01 0.31
N ASP A 20 -12.33 -14.89 0.06
CA ASP A 20 -11.69 -13.61 -0.27
C ASP A 20 -11.67 -13.38 -1.79
N ASN A 21 -12.52 -12.44 -2.26
CA ASN A 21 -12.61 -12.05 -3.67
C ASN A 21 -11.27 -11.65 -4.31
N ILE A 22 -10.24 -11.31 -3.52
CA ILE A 22 -8.90 -11.00 -4.02
C ILE A 22 -8.24 -12.27 -4.50
N ILE A 23 -8.36 -13.35 -3.74
CA ILE A 23 -7.77 -14.65 -4.06
C ILE A 23 -8.44 -15.24 -5.31
N ASP A 24 -9.74 -15.02 -5.50
CA ASP A 24 -10.45 -15.44 -6.69
C ASP A 24 -9.99 -14.73 -7.97
N ASN A 25 -9.32 -13.59 -7.83
CA ASN A 25 -8.92 -12.74 -8.94
C ASN A 25 -7.41 -12.63 -9.15
N LEU A 26 -6.61 -13.62 -8.75
CA LEU A 26 -5.14 -13.58 -8.86
C LEU A 26 -4.64 -13.34 -10.30
N GLU A 27 -5.29 -13.89 -11.32
CA GLU A 27 -4.96 -13.64 -12.73
C GLU A 27 -5.12 -12.17 -13.11
N TYR A 28 -6.20 -11.54 -12.65
CA TYR A 28 -6.42 -10.12 -12.87
C TYR A 28 -5.25 -9.29 -12.30
N PHE A 29 -4.81 -9.60 -11.09
CA PHE A 29 -3.70 -8.88 -10.46
C PHE A 29 -2.35 -9.14 -11.11
N LEU A 30 -2.12 -10.33 -11.65
CA LEU A 30 -0.93 -10.63 -12.42
C LEU A 30 -0.85 -9.71 -13.66
N TYR A 31 -1.88 -9.68 -14.50
CA TYR A 31 -1.88 -8.86 -15.72
C TYR A 31 -1.88 -7.36 -15.43
N LEU A 32 -2.66 -6.92 -14.43
CA LEU A 32 -2.65 -5.52 -13.99
C LEU A 32 -1.25 -5.12 -13.52
N GLY A 33 -0.59 -5.99 -12.71
CA GLY A 33 0.73 -5.74 -12.18
C GLY A 33 1.80 -5.61 -13.26
N GLU A 34 1.77 -6.47 -14.28
CA GLU A 34 2.69 -6.36 -15.42
C GLU A 34 2.58 -5.01 -16.15
N ASP A 35 1.36 -4.55 -16.41
CA ASP A 35 1.14 -3.31 -17.13
C ASP A 35 1.50 -2.08 -16.28
N ILE A 36 1.19 -2.07 -14.99
CA ILE A 36 1.59 -1.01 -14.07
C ILE A 36 3.12 -0.92 -13.96
N VAL A 37 3.81 -2.06 -13.80
CA VAL A 37 5.28 -2.09 -13.74
C VAL A 37 5.89 -1.55 -15.03
N LYS A 38 5.33 -1.86 -16.21
CA LYS A 38 5.77 -1.31 -17.51
C LYS A 38 5.62 0.23 -17.52
N ILE A 39 4.48 0.75 -17.03
CA ILE A 39 4.23 2.19 -16.97
C ILE A 39 5.27 2.88 -16.07
N ILE A 40 5.48 2.36 -14.85
CA ILE A 40 6.43 2.96 -13.89
C ILE A 40 7.87 2.85 -14.41
N ASN A 41 8.26 1.76 -15.08
CA ASN A 41 9.59 1.60 -15.67
C ASN A 41 9.89 2.66 -16.73
N ASN A 42 8.89 3.07 -17.50
CA ASN A 42 9.05 4.11 -18.52
C ASN A 42 9.40 5.49 -17.94
N LEU A 43 9.13 5.73 -16.65
CA LEU A 43 9.50 6.97 -15.96
C LEU A 43 10.99 7.05 -15.62
N LYS A 44 11.74 5.92 -15.73
CA LYS A 44 13.17 5.82 -15.39
C LYS A 44 13.49 6.26 -13.93
N ILE A 45 12.50 6.25 -13.05
CA ILE A 45 12.68 6.57 -11.64
C ILE A 45 13.33 5.39 -10.92
N ASN A 46 14.27 5.69 -10.03
CA ASN A 46 14.96 4.71 -9.20
C ASN A 46 15.28 5.30 -7.81
N ASN A 47 15.90 4.52 -6.93
CA ASN A 47 16.27 4.99 -5.59
C ASN A 47 17.22 6.20 -5.62
N ALA A 48 18.12 6.30 -6.60
CA ALA A 48 18.99 7.48 -6.73
C ALA A 48 18.17 8.76 -7.04
N THR A 49 17.03 8.64 -7.70
CA THR A 49 16.08 9.75 -7.89
C THR A 49 15.51 10.18 -6.55
N LEU A 50 15.04 9.25 -5.71
CA LEU A 50 14.56 9.56 -4.35
C LEU A 50 15.66 10.19 -3.48
N ASP A 51 16.87 9.64 -3.50
CA ASP A 51 18.01 10.18 -2.74
C ASP A 51 18.35 11.61 -3.15
N SER A 52 18.14 11.97 -4.41
CA SER A 52 18.36 13.35 -4.88
C SER A 52 17.35 14.32 -4.29
N TYR A 53 16.07 13.93 -4.17
CA TYR A 53 15.04 14.75 -3.55
C TYR A 53 15.18 14.79 -2.03
N SER A 54 15.53 13.69 -1.38
CA SER A 54 15.70 13.64 0.07
C SER A 54 16.80 14.60 0.58
N LYS A 55 17.85 14.81 -0.22
CA LYS A 55 18.96 15.73 0.12
C LYS A 55 18.58 17.20 0.07
N VAL A 56 17.50 17.56 -0.62
CA VAL A 56 17.03 18.96 -0.77
C VAL A 56 15.87 19.25 0.19
N MET A 57 15.34 18.24 0.89
CA MET A 57 14.24 18.45 1.83
C MET A 57 14.68 19.34 2.99
N ASN A 58 13.89 20.36 3.25
CA ASN A 58 14.12 21.23 4.38
C ASN A 58 13.88 20.50 5.69
N ILE A 59 14.82 20.62 6.62
CA ILE A 59 14.63 20.13 7.99
C ILE A 59 13.49 20.92 8.62
N CYS A 60 12.46 20.25 9.06
CA CYS A 60 11.36 20.83 9.82
C CYS A 60 11.35 20.34 11.26
N LYS A 61 10.72 21.10 12.14
CA LYS A 61 10.49 20.67 13.53
C LYS A 61 9.21 19.86 13.59
N ILE A 62 9.11 19.00 14.57
CA ILE A 62 7.88 18.22 14.85
C ILE A 62 6.65 19.13 15.00
N GLN A 63 6.85 20.36 15.46
CA GLN A 63 5.80 21.36 15.59
C GLN A 63 5.24 21.76 14.22
N ASP A 64 6.09 21.88 13.19
CA ASP A 64 5.68 22.22 11.83
C ASP A 64 4.82 21.07 11.24
N VAL A 65 5.14 19.82 11.59
CA VAL A 65 4.34 18.62 11.24
C VAL A 65 2.93 18.73 11.82
N PHE A 66 2.82 19.02 13.13
CA PHE A 66 1.51 19.16 13.77
C PHE A 66 0.70 20.36 13.26
N GLU A 67 1.36 21.48 12.97
CA GLU A 67 0.71 22.66 12.37
C GLU A 67 0.14 22.33 10.99
N PHE A 68 0.89 21.60 10.16
CA PHE A 68 0.42 21.14 8.86
C PHE A 68 -0.81 20.25 8.99
N VAL A 69 -0.77 19.23 9.86
CA VAL A 69 -1.89 18.30 10.08
C VAL A 69 -3.12 19.02 10.62
N ASN A 70 -2.96 19.94 11.58
CA ASN A 70 -4.05 20.76 12.10
C ASN A 70 -4.68 21.65 11.01
N LYS A 71 -3.85 22.25 10.13
CA LYS A 71 -4.33 23.03 8.99
C LYS A 71 -5.11 22.17 8.00
N TYR A 72 -4.62 20.95 7.71
CA TYR A 72 -5.28 19.95 6.88
C TYR A 72 -6.65 19.58 7.47
N ASN A 73 -6.69 19.18 8.74
CA ASN A 73 -7.92 18.80 9.44
C ASN A 73 -8.95 19.94 9.41
N LYS A 74 -8.51 21.17 9.68
CA LYS A 74 -9.38 22.34 9.64
C LYS A 74 -9.93 22.59 8.23
N LYS A 75 -9.10 22.47 7.19
CA LYS A 75 -9.50 22.67 5.80
C LYS A 75 -10.61 21.73 5.37
N PHE A 76 -10.52 20.49 5.81
CA PHE A 76 -11.42 19.41 5.41
C PHE A 76 -12.49 19.05 6.46
N ASN A 77 -12.65 19.88 7.50
CA ASN A 77 -13.61 19.70 8.59
C ASN A 77 -13.47 18.34 9.28
N ILE A 78 -12.23 17.82 9.40
CA ILE A 78 -11.93 16.57 10.09
C ILE A 78 -11.87 16.90 11.60
N ASN A 79 -12.75 16.26 12.36
CA ASN A 79 -12.86 16.49 13.80
C ASN A 79 -11.88 15.60 14.61
N LEU A 80 -10.58 15.85 14.43
CA LEU A 80 -9.51 15.21 15.21
C LEU A 80 -8.65 16.30 15.87
N ASP A 81 -8.56 16.23 17.19
CA ASP A 81 -7.71 17.12 17.98
C ASP A 81 -6.33 16.47 18.19
N ILE A 82 -5.37 16.85 17.35
CA ILE A 82 -4.02 16.32 17.38
C ILE A 82 -3.33 16.57 18.72
N ASN A 83 -3.52 17.76 19.31
CA ASN A 83 -2.92 18.10 20.60
C ASN A 83 -3.46 17.18 21.70
N LYS A 84 -4.74 16.86 21.65
CA LYS A 84 -5.35 15.90 22.59
C LYS A 84 -4.75 14.51 22.40
N LEU A 85 -4.64 14.01 21.16
CA LEU A 85 -4.07 12.69 20.88
C LEU A 85 -2.59 12.58 21.32
N ILE A 86 -1.82 13.66 21.21
CA ILE A 86 -0.45 13.73 21.73
C ILE A 86 -0.45 13.70 23.26
N ASN A 87 -1.27 14.53 23.90
CA ASN A 87 -1.34 14.61 25.37
C ASN A 87 -1.84 13.31 26.01
N ASP A 88 -2.72 12.59 25.32
CA ASP A 88 -3.24 11.28 25.73
C ASP A 88 -2.22 10.14 25.46
N GLY A 89 -1.06 10.45 24.82
CA GLY A 89 -0.02 9.47 24.50
C GLY A 89 -0.38 8.54 23.34
N ILE A 90 -1.39 8.90 22.53
CA ILE A 90 -1.83 8.10 21.39
C ILE A 90 -0.89 8.30 20.19
N ILE A 91 -0.44 9.53 19.94
CA ILE A 91 0.54 9.81 18.87
C ILE A 91 1.94 9.81 19.46
N ASP A 92 2.80 8.96 18.93
CA ASP A 92 4.19 8.81 19.32
C ASP A 92 5.12 8.98 18.11
N PHE A 93 6.06 9.93 18.24
CA PHE A 93 7.09 10.17 17.25
C PHE A 93 8.42 9.63 17.76
N ASP A 94 8.99 8.65 17.08
CA ASP A 94 10.30 8.04 17.40
C ASP A 94 10.36 7.40 18.80
N SER A 95 9.35 6.64 19.18
CA SER A 95 9.43 5.93 20.45
C SER A 95 10.56 4.89 20.45
N LEU A 96 11.13 4.66 21.64
CA LEU A 96 12.03 3.53 21.88
C LEU A 96 11.39 2.19 21.48
N GLU A 97 10.07 2.11 21.50
CA GLU A 97 9.28 0.95 21.11
C GLU A 97 9.30 0.76 19.59
N TYR A 98 9.20 1.85 18.81
CA TYR A 98 9.40 1.82 17.37
C TYR A 98 10.82 1.37 17.01
N GLU A 99 11.84 1.96 17.64
CA GLU A 99 13.24 1.53 17.43
C GLU A 99 13.45 0.06 17.81
N LYS A 100 12.78 -0.43 18.86
CA LYS A 100 12.81 -1.83 19.24
C LYS A 100 12.17 -2.72 18.20
N ILE A 101 10.96 -2.40 17.73
CA ILE A 101 10.26 -3.11 16.65
C ILE A 101 11.13 -3.11 15.38
N VAL A 102 11.66 -1.95 14.99
CA VAL A 102 12.54 -1.82 13.83
C VAL A 102 13.86 -2.55 14.06
N SER A 103 14.47 -2.52 15.27
CA SER A 103 15.73 -3.22 15.56
C SER A 103 15.55 -4.74 15.59
N GLU A 104 14.45 -5.24 16.09
CA GLU A 104 14.11 -6.65 16.06
C GLU A 104 13.82 -7.14 14.62
N ARG A 105 13.46 -6.22 13.74
CA ARG A 105 13.14 -6.47 12.34
C ARG A 105 14.22 -5.98 11.34
N ARG A 106 15.36 -5.44 11.81
CA ARG A 106 16.39 -4.70 11.02
C ARG A 106 17.02 -5.45 9.86
N ASP A 107 16.94 -6.74 9.82
CA ASP A 107 17.49 -7.51 8.70
C ASP A 107 16.52 -7.63 7.51
N GLU A 108 15.35 -6.95 7.53
CA GLU A 108 14.24 -7.33 6.68
C GLU A 108 13.49 -6.19 5.97
N TYR A 109 13.78 -4.90 6.21
CA TYR A 109 12.71 -3.95 5.96
C TYR A 109 12.95 -2.81 5.02
N VAL A 110 11.96 -2.74 4.19
CA VAL A 110 11.17 -1.51 3.97
C VAL A 110 10.89 -0.88 5.33
N GLU A 111 11.58 0.22 5.63
CA GLU A 111 11.34 0.98 6.86
C GLU A 111 9.87 1.41 6.87
N LEU A 112 9.09 0.91 7.84
CA LEU A 112 7.75 1.40 8.07
C LEU A 112 7.87 2.87 8.47
N ASN A 113 7.25 3.75 7.71
CA ASN A 113 7.26 5.18 8.01
C ASN A 113 6.27 5.53 9.13
N GLY A 114 5.24 4.69 9.31
CA GLY A 114 4.24 4.85 10.36
C GLY A 114 3.45 3.57 10.59
N GLN A 115 2.72 3.53 11.68
CA GLN A 115 1.80 2.45 12.04
C GLN A 115 0.70 2.98 12.95
N CYS A 116 -0.56 2.67 12.63
CA CYS A 116 -1.70 2.81 13.54
C CYS A 116 -2.08 1.45 14.10
N CYS A 117 -2.03 1.26 15.41
CA CYS A 117 -2.46 0.02 16.05
C CYS A 117 -3.97 -0.17 15.92
N SER A 118 -4.40 -1.40 15.63
CA SER A 118 -5.81 -1.72 15.38
C SER A 118 -6.74 -1.50 16.56
N ASP A 119 -6.19 -1.45 17.78
CA ASP A 119 -6.92 -1.15 19.02
C ASP A 119 -7.11 0.37 19.26
N GLY A 120 -6.47 1.21 18.42
CA GLY A 120 -6.53 2.68 18.54
C GLY A 120 -5.72 3.26 19.69
N ASN A 121 -4.89 2.47 20.36
CA ASN A 121 -4.14 2.92 21.51
C ASN A 121 -2.83 3.62 21.14
N SER A 122 -2.33 3.42 19.91
CA SER A 122 -1.13 4.10 19.46
C SER A 122 -1.08 4.34 17.96
N ILE A 123 -0.55 5.51 17.61
CA ILE A 123 -0.12 5.90 16.26
C ILE A 123 1.36 6.20 16.38
N ILE A 124 2.18 5.43 15.70
CA ILE A 124 3.63 5.61 15.71
C ILE A 124 4.05 6.15 14.35
N VAL A 125 4.81 7.24 14.32
CA VAL A 125 5.35 7.82 13.09
C VAL A 125 6.83 8.04 13.23
N LYS A 126 7.62 7.59 12.27
CA LYS A 126 9.05 7.86 12.23
C LYS A 126 9.32 9.31 11.86
N ASN A 127 10.15 9.96 12.67
CA ASN A 127 10.51 11.35 12.48
C ASN A 127 11.78 11.47 11.61
N TYR A 128 11.59 11.80 10.36
CA TYR A 128 12.70 12.09 9.44
C TYR A 128 13.10 13.57 9.47
N GLY A 129 12.37 14.40 10.23
CA GLY A 129 12.58 15.84 10.28
C GLY A 129 12.16 16.53 8.98
N SER A 130 11.12 16.06 8.32
CA SER A 130 10.57 16.67 7.11
C SER A 130 9.03 16.71 7.15
N LEU A 131 8.41 17.55 6.31
CA LEU A 131 6.95 17.57 6.20
C LEU A 131 6.37 16.28 5.56
N SER A 132 7.20 15.36 5.05
CA SER A 132 6.75 14.01 4.69
C SER A 132 6.18 13.26 5.89
N ASP A 133 6.68 13.56 7.09
CA ASP A 133 6.20 12.96 8.33
C ASP A 133 4.74 13.37 8.63
N ALA A 134 4.34 14.58 8.20
CA ALA A 134 2.95 15.02 8.28
C ALA A 134 2.04 14.24 7.32
N VAL A 135 2.54 13.89 6.14
CA VAL A 135 1.81 13.07 5.16
C VAL A 135 1.61 11.66 5.71
N THR A 136 2.66 11.08 6.30
CA THR A 136 2.57 9.79 7.00
C THR A 136 1.60 9.85 8.18
N LEU A 137 1.66 10.90 9.01
CA LEU A 137 0.74 11.05 10.12
C LEU A 137 -0.72 11.15 9.65
N ILE A 138 -1.01 11.84 8.55
CA ILE A 138 -2.36 11.91 7.97
C ILE A 138 -2.83 10.51 7.51
N HIS A 139 -1.95 9.71 6.91
CA HIS A 139 -2.22 8.33 6.56
C HIS A 139 -2.63 7.51 7.79
N GLU A 140 -1.84 7.55 8.87
CA GLU A 140 -2.11 6.80 10.09
C GLU A 140 -3.36 7.33 10.84
N LEU A 141 -3.62 8.64 10.80
CA LEU A 141 -4.85 9.22 11.34
C LEU A 141 -6.09 8.80 10.54
N SER A 142 -5.94 8.50 9.26
CA SER A 142 -7.01 7.92 8.45
C SER A 142 -7.42 6.54 8.99
N HIS A 143 -6.45 5.68 9.27
CA HIS A 143 -6.72 4.41 9.94
C HIS A 143 -7.34 4.58 11.33
N TYR A 144 -6.87 5.57 12.10
CA TYR A 144 -7.43 5.87 13.41
C TYR A 144 -8.92 6.25 13.35
N LYS A 145 -9.34 6.98 12.33
CA LYS A 145 -10.76 7.31 12.11
C LYS A 145 -11.63 6.09 11.85
N ASP A 146 -11.06 5.04 11.30
CA ASP A 146 -11.78 3.81 10.99
C ASP A 146 -12.07 2.96 12.23
N ILE A 147 -11.25 3.08 13.30
CA ILE A 147 -11.30 2.22 14.48
C ILE A 147 -12.70 2.09 15.10
N PRO A 148 -13.48 3.18 15.31
CA PRO A 148 -14.82 3.08 15.85
C PRO A 148 -15.78 2.26 15.00
N ASN A 149 -15.48 2.12 13.71
CA ASN A 149 -16.32 1.45 12.72
C ASN A 149 -15.74 0.09 12.28
N LYS A 150 -14.56 -0.31 12.81
CA LYS A 150 -13.96 -1.60 12.47
C LYS A 150 -14.70 -2.75 13.12
N SER A 151 -14.99 -3.79 12.35
CA SER A 151 -15.35 -5.12 12.81
C SER A 151 -14.25 -6.12 12.46
N ASN A 152 -14.36 -7.37 12.93
CA ASN A 152 -13.43 -8.44 12.54
C ASN A 152 -13.48 -8.74 11.02
N GLU A 153 -14.52 -8.28 10.32
CA GLU A 153 -14.72 -8.45 8.88
C GLU A 153 -14.23 -7.24 8.07
N THR A 154 -13.71 -6.19 8.74
CA THR A 154 -13.24 -4.99 8.05
C THR A 154 -12.09 -5.32 7.12
N ARG A 155 -12.27 -4.98 5.86
CA ARG A 155 -11.31 -5.32 4.81
C ARG A 155 -10.13 -4.35 4.81
N PHE A 156 -8.95 -4.86 5.09
CA PHE A 156 -7.70 -4.09 5.15
C PHE A 156 -7.44 -3.24 3.90
N TRP A 157 -7.64 -3.78 2.70
CA TRP A 157 -7.42 -3.05 1.44
C TRP A 157 -8.30 -1.80 1.32
N PHE A 158 -9.48 -1.81 1.94
CA PHE A 158 -10.42 -0.68 1.92
C PHE A 158 -9.94 0.46 2.83
N THR A 159 -9.47 0.13 4.03
CA THR A 159 -8.86 1.11 4.93
C THR A 159 -7.60 1.72 4.31
N GLU A 160 -6.79 0.90 3.64
CA GLU A 160 -5.62 1.38 2.90
C GLU A 160 -5.99 2.30 1.74
N ALA A 161 -7.05 1.99 0.99
CA ALA A 161 -7.50 2.85 -0.09
C ALA A 161 -7.88 4.25 0.40
N LEU A 162 -8.57 4.36 1.53
CA LEU A 162 -8.93 5.64 2.15
C LEU A 162 -7.69 6.37 2.69
N ALA A 163 -6.82 5.67 3.42
CA ALA A 163 -5.61 6.24 3.99
C ALA A 163 -4.66 6.78 2.90
N ILE A 164 -4.44 6.01 1.84
CA ILE A 164 -3.63 6.46 0.70
C ILE A 164 -4.32 7.62 -0.04
N THR A 165 -5.64 7.65 -0.15
CA THR A 165 -6.35 8.78 -0.76
C THR A 165 -6.10 10.08 0.01
N GLU A 166 -6.21 10.05 1.33
CA GLU A 166 -5.92 11.20 2.18
C GLU A 166 -4.45 11.61 2.13
N GLU A 167 -3.53 10.64 2.05
CA GLU A 167 -2.12 10.87 1.81
C GLU A 167 -1.89 11.65 0.50
N LEU A 168 -2.51 11.21 -0.62
CA LEU A 168 -2.38 11.88 -1.91
C LEU A 168 -2.93 13.31 -1.88
N ILE A 169 -4.04 13.53 -1.18
CA ILE A 169 -4.61 14.87 -0.96
C ILE A 169 -3.68 15.73 -0.10
N ALA A 170 -3.08 15.17 0.94
CA ALA A 170 -2.12 15.87 1.79
C ALA A 170 -0.86 16.28 1.01
N VAL A 171 -0.36 15.42 0.13
CA VAL A 171 0.75 15.74 -0.78
C VAL A 171 0.41 16.96 -1.65
N ASP A 172 -0.82 17.09 -2.10
CA ASP A 172 -1.26 18.28 -2.86
C ASP A 172 -1.19 19.58 -2.05
N GLU A 173 -1.41 19.52 -0.75
CA GLU A 173 -1.37 20.66 0.16
C GLU A 173 0.05 21.11 0.53
N LEU A 174 1.07 20.31 0.24
CA LEU A 174 2.46 20.72 0.42
C LEU A 174 2.78 21.91 -0.51
N ASN A 175 3.55 22.89 -0.02
CA ASN A 175 4.00 24.00 -0.84
C ASN A 175 5.32 23.71 -1.57
N ASP A 176 6.13 22.80 -1.01
CA ASP A 176 7.43 22.42 -1.55
C ASP A 176 7.27 21.40 -2.66
N ILE A 177 7.69 21.78 -3.88
CA ILE A 177 7.56 20.93 -5.07
C ILE A 177 8.48 19.72 -5.01
N ASP A 178 9.66 19.84 -4.41
CA ASP A 178 10.60 18.73 -4.29
C ASP A 178 10.07 17.68 -3.34
N LEU A 179 9.46 18.10 -2.24
CA LEU A 179 8.81 17.21 -1.30
C LEU A 179 7.60 16.52 -1.90
N LYS A 180 6.77 17.24 -2.69
CA LYS A 180 5.67 16.61 -3.46
C LYS A 180 6.19 15.49 -4.36
N LEU A 181 7.24 15.78 -5.12
CA LEU A 181 7.84 14.80 -6.03
C LEU A 181 8.45 13.63 -5.28
N PHE A 182 9.10 13.88 -4.14
CA PHE A 182 9.63 12.83 -3.28
C PHE A 182 8.52 11.88 -2.83
N CYS A 183 7.44 12.38 -2.21
CA CYS A 183 6.32 11.57 -1.73
C CYS A 183 5.68 10.77 -2.88
N PHE A 184 5.48 11.43 -4.03
CA PHE A 184 4.93 10.81 -5.22
C PHE A 184 5.80 9.64 -5.73
N TYR A 185 7.10 9.89 -5.91
CA TYR A 185 8.02 8.86 -6.41
C TYR A 185 8.24 7.73 -5.41
N PHE A 186 8.28 8.05 -4.13
CA PHE A 186 8.35 7.05 -3.07
C PHE A 186 7.19 6.07 -3.18
N ARG A 187 5.96 6.57 -3.27
CA ARG A 187 4.76 5.73 -3.38
C ARG A 187 4.76 4.87 -4.67
N LEU A 188 5.15 5.46 -5.80
CA LEU A 188 5.27 4.70 -7.05
C LEU A 188 6.31 3.59 -6.98
N LEU A 189 7.48 3.85 -6.40
CA LEU A 189 8.55 2.84 -6.27
C LEU A 189 8.16 1.74 -5.29
N TYR A 190 7.49 2.08 -4.20
CA TYR A 190 6.94 1.10 -3.26
C TYR A 190 5.93 0.17 -3.94
N THR A 191 4.95 0.75 -4.64
CA THR A 191 3.95 -0.03 -5.41
C THR A 191 4.62 -0.93 -6.46
N LYS A 192 5.63 -0.41 -7.18
CA LYS A 192 6.42 -1.20 -8.13
C LYS A 192 7.14 -2.37 -7.46
N GLN A 193 7.67 -2.18 -6.27
CA GLN A 193 8.35 -3.26 -5.52
C GLN A 193 7.36 -4.35 -5.13
N CYS A 194 6.20 -4.00 -4.55
CA CYS A 194 5.13 -4.95 -4.25
C CYS A 194 4.73 -5.75 -5.50
N LEU A 195 4.46 -5.07 -6.60
CA LEU A 195 4.06 -5.72 -7.85
C LEU A 195 5.13 -6.65 -8.41
N ARG A 196 6.41 -6.33 -8.26
CA ARG A 196 7.49 -7.23 -8.70
C ARG A 196 7.55 -8.50 -7.87
N ASN A 197 7.35 -8.38 -6.55
CA ASN A 197 7.27 -9.55 -5.67
C ASN A 197 6.10 -10.43 -6.08
N LEU A 198 4.92 -9.83 -6.26
CA LEU A 198 3.70 -10.51 -6.65
C LEU A 198 3.82 -11.20 -8.01
N ASN A 199 4.32 -10.51 -9.03
CA ASN A 199 4.46 -11.07 -10.38
C ASN A 199 5.35 -12.32 -10.45
N GLY A 200 6.28 -12.49 -9.51
CA GLY A 200 7.12 -13.69 -9.43
C GLY A 200 6.44 -14.87 -8.72
N ILE A 201 5.37 -14.61 -7.95
CA ILE A 201 4.72 -15.60 -7.08
C ILE A 201 3.37 -16.02 -7.64
N LEU A 202 2.60 -15.07 -8.14
CA LEU A 202 1.24 -15.28 -8.63
C LEU A 202 1.11 -16.38 -9.68
N PRO A 203 2.02 -16.55 -10.65
CA PRO A 203 1.90 -17.60 -11.64
C PRO A 203 1.79 -19.00 -11.02
N ILE A 204 2.63 -19.29 -10.02
CA ILE A 204 2.61 -20.60 -9.34
C ILE A 204 1.33 -20.78 -8.51
N MET A 205 0.89 -19.73 -7.82
CA MET A 205 -0.36 -19.76 -7.04
C MET A 205 -1.59 -19.97 -7.93
N ILE A 206 -1.65 -19.31 -9.09
CA ILE A 206 -2.73 -19.47 -10.07
C ILE A 206 -2.77 -20.90 -10.60
N VAL A 207 -1.62 -21.51 -10.88
CA VAL A 207 -1.55 -22.91 -11.32
C VAL A 207 -2.08 -23.83 -10.24
N PHE A 208 -1.65 -23.63 -8.99
CA PHE A 208 -2.13 -24.44 -7.86
C PHE A 208 -3.63 -24.27 -7.64
N GLN A 209 -4.14 -23.03 -7.63
CA GLN A 209 -5.57 -22.75 -7.46
C GLN A 209 -6.44 -23.47 -8.51
N LYS A 210 -5.98 -23.50 -9.78
CA LYS A 210 -6.76 -24.06 -10.89
C LYS A 210 -6.67 -25.59 -11.02
N ILE A 211 -5.54 -26.17 -10.65
CA ILE A 211 -5.23 -27.60 -10.93
C ILE A 211 -4.96 -28.38 -9.65
N GLY A 212 -4.58 -27.72 -8.54
CA GLY A 212 -4.19 -28.38 -7.29
C GLY A 212 -2.78 -28.99 -7.34
N ASP A 213 -2.01 -28.65 -8.38
CA ASP A 213 -0.64 -29.13 -8.63
C ASP A 213 0.21 -28.00 -9.20
N VAL A 214 1.51 -28.05 -8.98
CA VAL A 214 2.48 -27.03 -9.41
C VAL A 214 3.60 -27.63 -10.27
N SER A 215 3.30 -28.70 -10.99
CA SER A 215 4.24 -29.30 -11.97
C SER A 215 4.46 -28.40 -13.20
N LYS A 216 5.55 -28.66 -13.91
CA LYS A 216 5.84 -27.97 -15.19
C LYS A 216 4.75 -28.20 -16.23
N GLU A 217 4.14 -29.38 -16.23
CA GLU A 217 3.04 -29.75 -17.08
C GLU A 217 1.79 -28.91 -16.78
N SER A 218 1.44 -28.80 -15.51
CA SER A 218 0.31 -27.99 -15.03
C SER A 218 0.51 -26.52 -15.37
N TYR A 219 1.72 -25.98 -15.18
CA TYR A 219 2.07 -24.61 -15.54
C TYR A 219 1.90 -24.36 -17.05
N LYS A 220 2.42 -25.24 -17.89
CA LYS A 220 2.26 -25.13 -19.36
C LYS A 220 0.82 -25.23 -19.82
N CYS A 221 -0.01 -25.99 -19.11
CA CYS A 221 -1.44 -26.08 -19.37
C CYS A 221 -2.15 -24.74 -19.22
N ILE A 222 -1.78 -23.96 -18.19
CA ILE A 222 -2.39 -22.65 -17.86
C ILE A 222 -1.80 -21.54 -18.72
N PHE A 223 -0.48 -21.34 -18.69
CA PHE A 223 0.18 -20.17 -19.28
C PHE A 223 0.64 -20.37 -20.74
N LYS A 224 0.66 -21.61 -21.23
CA LYS A 224 1.08 -21.96 -22.61
C LYS A 224 2.49 -21.44 -22.98
N CYS A 225 3.35 -21.26 -21.99
CA CYS A 225 4.72 -20.78 -22.10
C CYS A 225 5.68 -21.61 -21.25
N ASP A 226 6.98 -21.38 -21.34
CA ASP A 226 8.03 -22.17 -20.70
C ASP A 226 8.84 -21.35 -19.67
N TYR A 227 8.17 -20.46 -18.91
CA TYR A 227 8.80 -19.68 -17.84
C TYR A 227 8.74 -20.38 -16.45
N TYR A 228 8.27 -21.62 -16.39
CA TYR A 228 8.12 -22.38 -15.13
C TYR A 228 9.39 -22.37 -14.28
N ASP A 229 10.55 -22.61 -14.89
CA ASP A 229 11.82 -22.76 -14.15
C ASP A 229 12.28 -21.41 -13.53
N GLU A 230 11.86 -20.27 -14.09
CA GLU A 230 12.10 -18.93 -13.57
C GLU A 230 11.11 -18.60 -12.44
N ASP A 231 9.83 -18.78 -12.70
CA ASP A 231 8.76 -18.46 -11.75
C ASP A 231 8.83 -19.36 -10.51
N ILE A 232 9.07 -20.66 -10.67
CA ILE A 232 9.22 -21.58 -9.54
C ILE A 232 10.42 -21.22 -8.67
N LYS A 233 11.50 -20.71 -9.25
CA LYS A 233 12.67 -20.25 -8.49
C LYS A 233 12.34 -19.02 -7.65
N VAL A 234 11.62 -18.04 -8.21
CA VAL A 234 11.19 -16.85 -7.47
C VAL A 234 10.25 -17.23 -6.35
N PHE A 235 9.26 -18.09 -6.63
CA PHE A 235 8.32 -18.61 -5.66
C PHE A 235 9.02 -19.34 -4.50
N LEU A 236 9.95 -20.26 -4.79
CA LEU A 236 10.68 -20.99 -3.75
C LEU A 236 11.58 -20.08 -2.92
N ASN A 237 12.21 -19.08 -3.53
CA ASN A 237 12.99 -18.10 -2.79
C ASN A 237 12.12 -17.29 -1.81
N TYR A 238 10.92 -16.88 -2.24
CA TYR A 238 9.97 -16.18 -1.39
C TYR A 238 9.56 -17.04 -0.18
N ILE A 239 9.13 -18.28 -0.43
CA ILE A 239 8.69 -19.18 0.65
C ILE A 239 9.83 -19.47 1.63
N ASN A 240 10.99 -19.86 1.13
CA ASN A 240 12.14 -20.15 2.00
C ASN A 240 12.52 -18.95 2.86
N TYR A 241 12.48 -17.73 2.30
CA TYR A 241 12.73 -16.51 3.05
C TYR A 241 11.76 -16.37 4.23
N TYR A 242 10.45 -16.56 4.02
CA TYR A 242 9.46 -16.42 5.09
C TYR A 242 9.48 -17.58 6.08
N LEU A 243 9.76 -18.82 5.64
CA LEU A 243 9.96 -19.96 6.54
C LEU A 243 11.18 -19.76 7.44
N ASP A 244 12.30 -19.29 6.89
CA ASP A 244 13.52 -18.99 7.65
C ASP A 244 13.28 -17.85 8.64
N LYS A 245 12.52 -16.83 8.23
CA LYS A 245 12.08 -15.73 9.06
C LYS A 245 11.26 -16.22 10.25
N ASN A 246 10.21 -17.00 9.98
CA ASN A 246 9.36 -17.55 11.02
C ASN A 246 10.16 -18.38 12.03
N LYS A 247 11.11 -19.22 11.56
CA LYS A 247 12.01 -19.97 12.43
C LYS A 247 12.90 -19.09 13.27
N LYS A 248 13.51 -18.08 12.65
CA LYS A 248 14.46 -17.15 13.31
C LYS A 248 13.80 -16.37 14.45
N PHE A 249 12.54 -15.93 14.25
CA PHE A 249 11.82 -15.07 15.19
C PHE A 249 10.76 -15.81 16.02
N GLY A 250 10.61 -17.12 15.86
CA GLY A 250 9.59 -17.91 16.56
C GLY A 250 8.17 -17.46 16.20
N LEU A 251 7.96 -16.97 14.97
CA LEU A 251 6.69 -16.50 14.48
C LEU A 251 5.84 -17.67 13.98
N ASN A 252 4.53 -17.59 14.21
CA ASN A 252 3.55 -18.55 13.71
C ASN A 252 2.68 -17.93 12.61
N THR A 253 3.30 -17.05 11.80
CA THR A 253 2.61 -16.33 10.74
C THR A 253 2.55 -17.17 9.48
N PRO A 254 1.40 -17.31 8.81
CA PRO A 254 1.31 -18.02 7.53
C PRO A 254 2.28 -17.39 6.51
N VAL A 255 3.00 -18.24 5.76
CA VAL A 255 4.00 -17.80 4.79
C VAL A 255 3.43 -16.83 3.76
N PHE A 256 2.17 -17.01 3.38
CA PHE A 256 1.49 -16.20 2.38
C PHE A 256 0.75 -14.97 2.92
N GLU A 257 0.75 -14.73 4.24
CA GLU A 257 0.10 -13.54 4.81
C GLU A 257 0.68 -12.23 4.23
N GLN A 258 2.01 -12.18 4.07
CA GLN A 258 2.66 -11.02 3.47
C GLN A 258 2.24 -10.78 2.01
N LEU A 259 1.99 -11.85 1.25
CA LEU A 259 1.47 -11.75 -0.12
C LEU A 259 0.10 -11.05 -0.14
N VAL A 260 -0.80 -11.44 0.76
CA VAL A 260 -2.13 -10.82 0.86
C VAL A 260 -2.02 -9.35 1.24
N ILE A 261 -1.12 -9.03 2.16
CA ILE A 261 -0.83 -7.63 2.53
C ILE A 261 -0.35 -6.83 1.31
N GLU A 262 0.62 -7.35 0.54
CA GLU A 262 1.12 -6.68 -0.65
C GLU A 262 0.03 -6.49 -1.72
N LEU A 263 -0.82 -7.51 -1.95
CA LEU A 263 -1.98 -7.40 -2.84
C LEU A 263 -2.94 -6.29 -2.37
N LYS A 264 -3.26 -6.27 -1.10
CA LYS A 264 -4.17 -5.28 -0.51
C LYS A 264 -3.64 -3.86 -0.63
N TYR A 265 -2.33 -3.65 -0.47
CA TYR A 265 -1.69 -2.36 -0.71
C TYR A 265 -1.78 -1.91 -2.17
N VAL A 266 -1.55 -2.82 -3.11
CA VAL A 266 -1.64 -2.50 -4.54
C VAL A 266 -3.07 -2.13 -4.93
N ILE A 267 -4.05 -2.91 -4.47
CA ILE A 267 -5.47 -2.62 -4.71
C ILE A 267 -5.86 -1.27 -4.07
N GLY A 268 -5.51 -1.08 -2.81
CA GLY A 268 -5.75 0.18 -2.10
C GLY A 268 -5.19 1.37 -2.85
N TYR A 269 -3.97 1.26 -3.39
CA TYR A 269 -3.37 2.33 -4.18
C TYR A 269 -4.10 2.59 -5.50
N MET A 270 -4.54 1.56 -6.24
CA MET A 270 -5.28 1.75 -7.48
C MET A 270 -6.64 2.41 -7.25
N ILE A 271 -7.32 2.05 -6.18
CA ILE A 271 -8.55 2.70 -5.75
C ILE A 271 -8.27 4.15 -5.34
N ALA A 272 -7.22 4.37 -4.55
CA ALA A 272 -6.85 5.69 -4.06
C ALA A 272 -6.58 6.69 -5.18
N ILE A 273 -5.84 6.31 -6.24
CA ILE A 273 -5.62 7.22 -7.38
C ILE A 273 -6.92 7.56 -8.12
N SER A 274 -7.88 6.64 -8.14
CA SER A 274 -9.21 6.88 -8.73
C SER A 274 -10.03 7.86 -7.89
N LEU A 275 -10.02 7.71 -6.56
CA LEU A 275 -10.68 8.64 -5.62
C LEU A 275 -10.01 10.02 -5.65
N TYR A 276 -8.68 10.05 -5.66
CA TYR A 276 -7.92 11.28 -5.78
C TYR A 276 -8.22 12.04 -7.08
N LYS A 277 -8.35 11.32 -8.22
CA LYS A 277 -8.77 11.94 -9.48
C LYS A 277 -10.13 12.62 -9.34
N LYS A 278 -11.10 11.99 -8.68
CA LYS A 278 -12.42 12.59 -8.41
C LYS A 278 -12.32 13.82 -7.53
N TYR A 279 -11.52 13.78 -6.48
CA TYR A 279 -11.22 14.94 -5.65
C TYR A 279 -10.63 16.10 -6.46
N LYS A 280 -9.73 15.83 -7.42
CA LYS A 280 -9.16 16.86 -8.31
C LYS A 280 -10.19 17.51 -9.23
N LEU A 281 -11.26 16.81 -9.56
CA LEU A 281 -12.38 17.34 -10.36
C LEU A 281 -13.38 18.13 -9.50
N ASP A 282 -13.59 17.73 -8.26
CA ASP A 282 -14.47 18.39 -7.29
C ASP A 282 -13.92 18.26 -5.87
N ASN A 283 -13.40 19.38 -5.34
CA ASN A 283 -12.84 19.42 -3.98
C ASN A 283 -13.87 19.07 -2.88
N ASN A 284 -15.18 19.20 -3.14
CA ASN A 284 -16.22 18.77 -2.20
C ASN A 284 -16.28 17.27 -2.05
N TYR A 285 -15.66 16.52 -2.97
CA TYR A 285 -15.56 15.07 -2.89
C TYR A 285 -14.86 14.55 -1.62
N MET A 286 -14.09 15.41 -0.93
CA MET A 286 -13.55 15.08 0.38
C MET A 286 -14.64 14.75 1.41
N ASN A 287 -15.83 15.34 1.31
CA ASN A 287 -16.94 14.99 2.19
C ASN A 287 -17.41 13.54 1.95
N GLU A 288 -17.37 13.08 0.70
CA GLU A 288 -17.69 11.70 0.37
C GLU A 288 -16.63 10.75 0.91
N ILE A 289 -15.34 11.09 0.78
CA ILE A 289 -14.24 10.31 1.39
C ILE A 289 -14.44 10.18 2.91
N GLN A 290 -14.80 11.27 3.60
CA GLN A 290 -15.10 11.23 5.04
C GLN A 290 -16.34 10.38 5.38
N ASN A 291 -17.33 10.31 4.48
CA ASN A 291 -18.48 9.43 4.65
C ASN A 291 -18.12 7.95 4.48
N LEU A 292 -17.17 7.63 3.57
CA LEU A 292 -16.70 6.25 3.36
C LEU A 292 -16.08 5.65 4.63
N HIS A 293 -15.35 6.45 5.43
CA HIS A 293 -14.85 5.99 6.74
C HIS A 293 -15.97 5.51 7.68
N LYS A 294 -17.17 6.07 7.58
CA LYS A 294 -18.33 5.67 8.39
C LYS A 294 -18.99 4.39 7.88
N LEU A 295 -18.86 4.13 6.58
CA LEU A 295 -19.52 3.01 5.89
C LEU A 295 -18.59 1.81 5.70
N ILE A 296 -17.40 1.85 6.30
CA ILE A 296 -16.33 0.89 6.05
C ILE A 296 -16.72 -0.57 6.30
N ASN A 297 -17.68 -0.81 7.21
CA ASN A 297 -18.20 -2.15 7.52
C ASN A 297 -19.47 -2.53 6.77
N GLU A 298 -20.10 -1.55 6.11
CA GLU A 298 -21.42 -1.74 5.47
C GLU A 298 -21.29 -2.09 3.98
N LEU A 299 -20.13 -1.80 3.37
CA LEU A 299 -19.89 -1.96 1.95
C LEU A 299 -19.02 -3.19 1.67
N ASP A 300 -19.48 -4.07 0.81
CA ASP A 300 -18.61 -5.05 0.17
C ASP A 300 -17.79 -4.41 -0.97
N VAL A 301 -16.89 -5.19 -1.57
CA VAL A 301 -15.99 -4.71 -2.65
C VAL A 301 -16.77 -4.18 -3.84
N ASN A 302 -17.78 -4.92 -4.27
CA ASN A 302 -18.54 -4.60 -5.47
C ASN A 302 -19.42 -3.38 -5.22
N ASP A 303 -20.10 -3.33 -4.07
CA ASP A 303 -20.90 -2.18 -3.65
C ASP A 303 -20.05 -0.91 -3.56
N PHE A 304 -18.81 -1.02 -3.06
CA PHE A 304 -17.90 0.11 -3.00
C PHE A 304 -17.47 0.58 -4.39
N ILE A 305 -17.04 -0.36 -5.25
CA ILE A 305 -16.59 -0.06 -6.61
C ILE A 305 -17.74 0.57 -7.41
N ASP A 306 -18.93 0.00 -7.33
CA ASP A 306 -20.12 0.49 -8.02
C ASP A 306 -20.55 1.87 -7.49
N ARG A 307 -20.64 2.03 -6.18
CA ARG A 307 -21.00 3.29 -5.54
C ARG A 307 -20.03 4.42 -5.89
N MET A 308 -18.75 4.11 -5.93
CA MET A 308 -17.73 5.08 -6.24
C MET A 308 -17.49 5.27 -7.74
N TYR A 309 -18.19 4.54 -8.59
CA TYR A 309 -18.00 4.54 -10.05
C TYR A 309 -16.51 4.36 -10.42
N ILE A 310 -15.85 3.42 -9.75
CA ILE A 310 -14.44 3.10 -10.00
C ILE A 310 -14.38 2.05 -11.09
N SER A 311 -13.63 2.33 -12.15
CA SER A 311 -13.38 1.31 -13.16
C SER A 311 -12.40 0.26 -12.64
N THR A 312 -12.72 -1.00 -12.83
CA THR A 312 -11.90 -2.16 -12.54
C THR A 312 -11.19 -2.71 -13.78
N GLY A 313 -11.43 -2.13 -14.96
CA GLY A 313 -10.76 -2.53 -16.18
C GLY A 313 -9.27 -2.18 -16.14
N ILE A 314 -8.40 -3.16 -16.43
CA ILE A 314 -6.93 -2.97 -16.45
C ILE A 314 -6.53 -1.76 -17.28
N LYS A 315 -7.14 -1.62 -18.47
CA LYS A 315 -6.85 -0.50 -19.37
C LYS A 315 -7.19 0.85 -18.74
N ASP A 316 -8.35 0.95 -18.11
CA ASP A 316 -8.83 2.20 -17.51
C ASP A 316 -7.98 2.58 -16.29
N ILE A 317 -7.61 1.61 -15.45
CA ILE A 317 -6.68 1.81 -14.31
C ILE A 317 -5.33 2.29 -14.83
N CYS A 318 -4.80 1.69 -15.89
CA CYS A 318 -3.55 2.12 -16.50
C CYS A 318 -3.63 3.54 -17.08
N GLU A 319 -4.75 3.93 -17.64
CA GLU A 319 -4.98 5.31 -18.13
C GLU A 319 -5.06 6.31 -16.97
N ILE A 320 -5.79 5.98 -15.90
CA ILE A 320 -5.87 6.79 -14.67
C ILE A 320 -4.46 6.97 -14.06
N LEU A 321 -3.67 5.91 -13.98
CA LEU A 321 -2.29 5.99 -13.49
C LEU A 321 -1.42 6.90 -14.36
N LYS A 322 -1.51 6.81 -15.68
CA LYS A 322 -0.77 7.71 -16.60
C LYS A 322 -1.17 9.16 -16.43
N GLU A 323 -2.47 9.45 -16.31
CA GLU A 323 -2.97 10.80 -16.05
C GLU A 323 -2.45 11.31 -14.70
N TYR A 324 -2.54 10.49 -13.64
CA TYR A 324 -2.02 10.82 -12.32
C TYR A 324 -0.52 11.17 -12.39
N ILE A 325 0.28 10.34 -13.03
CA ILE A 325 1.72 10.58 -13.26
C ILE A 325 1.95 11.91 -13.98
N SER A 326 1.15 12.21 -15.00
CA SER A 326 1.31 13.43 -15.82
C SER A 326 1.10 14.71 -15.01
N LEU A 327 0.27 14.67 -13.97
CA LEU A 327 0.05 15.81 -13.07
C LEU A 327 1.35 16.22 -12.36
N PHE A 328 2.15 15.24 -11.93
CA PHE A 328 3.40 15.48 -11.19
C PHE A 328 4.59 15.73 -12.12
N VAL A 329 4.75 14.97 -13.21
CA VAL A 329 5.80 15.20 -14.21
C VAL A 329 5.66 16.57 -14.90
N GLY A 330 4.44 17.06 -15.08
CA GLY A 330 4.19 18.43 -15.53
C GLY A 330 4.74 19.51 -14.59
N CYS A 331 4.91 19.18 -13.31
CA CYS A 331 5.53 20.09 -12.32
C CYS A 331 7.06 20.14 -12.44
N GLU A 332 7.74 19.03 -12.80
CA GLU A 332 9.19 19.03 -13.07
C GLU A 332 9.56 19.96 -14.21
N ASN A 333 8.77 19.95 -15.29
CA ASN A 333 9.01 20.80 -16.45
C ASN A 333 8.82 22.32 -16.17
N LYS A 334 8.11 22.69 -15.09
CA LYS A 334 7.99 24.09 -14.64
C LYS A 334 9.19 24.56 -13.83
N LYS A 335 10.00 23.65 -13.31
CA LYS A 335 11.20 23.92 -12.52
C LYS A 335 12.43 24.24 -13.40
N ILE A 336 12.41 23.75 -14.65
CA ILE A 336 13.52 23.90 -15.62
C ILE A 336 13.39 25.20 -16.44
N LYS A 337 12.30 25.94 -16.27
CA LYS A 337 12.09 27.29 -16.84
C LYS A 337 12.25 28.37 -15.78
#